data_b6790a9f5afac331b0f068e7d7764e08
#
_entry.id   b6790a9f5afac331b0f068e7d7764e08
#
_cell.length_a   1.000
_cell.length_b   1.000
_cell.length_c   1.000
_cell.angle_alpha   90.00
_cell.angle_beta   90.00
_cell.angle_gamma   90.00
#
_symmetry.space_group_name_H-M   'P 1'
#
loop_
_entity.id
_entity.type
_entity.pdbx_description
1 polymer ?
#
loop_
_entity_poly.entity_id
_entity_poly.type
_entity_poly.pdbx_seq_one_letter_code
_entity_poly.pdbx_strand_id
1 'polypeptide(L)'
;TTMAPPIIIDGQPSMSDLSLEMFRKRLTKKPEEGTHEIQPLSGSRIHGHLNFAIERNYDPEAQIMGMELEGIDIAVLFPTMGLYFIARDNMDPRLSLAICEAYNNWLYEFCQHSPDQLKFAAMLPLHDVNLACAELVRCVNELGAVGSFVRPNMINGHFWHSNYWNPLFEMHQDLDVSMGFHEGTGA
;
A
#
# COMPACT_ATOMS: atom_id res chain seq x y z
N THR A 1 18.69 16.33 6.93
CA THR A 1 17.86 15.23 6.39
C THR A 1 17.17 15.79 5.16
N THR A 2 17.67 15.43 3.97
CA THR A 2 17.03 15.78 2.69
C THR A 2 15.74 14.98 2.61
N MET A 3 14.61 15.69 2.64
CA MET A 3 13.30 15.07 2.43
C MET A 3 13.28 14.43 1.03
N ALA A 4 12.73 13.22 0.94
CA ALA A 4 12.44 12.63 -0.35
C ALA A 4 11.57 13.60 -1.16
N PRO A 5 11.87 13.82 -2.46
CA PRO A 5 11.04 14.66 -3.30
C PRO A 5 9.61 14.08 -3.38
N PRO A 6 8.60 14.92 -3.61
CA PRO A 6 7.26 14.42 -3.83
C PRO A 6 7.27 13.47 -5.03
N ILE A 7 6.54 12.37 -4.93
CA ILE A 7 6.36 11.46 -6.06
C ILE A 7 5.54 12.18 -7.11
N ILE A 8 6.07 12.31 -8.31
CA ILE A 8 5.44 12.97 -9.44
C ILE A 8 4.93 11.88 -10.42
N ILE A 9 3.66 11.92 -10.76
CA ILE A 9 3.05 11.04 -11.73
C ILE A 9 2.44 11.91 -12.84
N ASP A 10 2.83 11.69 -14.09
CA ASP A 10 2.40 12.47 -15.26
C ASP A 10 2.56 14.00 -15.06
N GLY A 11 3.68 14.40 -14.46
CA GLY A 11 4.00 15.80 -14.20
C GLY A 11 3.22 16.46 -13.06
N GLN A 12 2.41 15.68 -12.33
CA GLN A 12 1.62 16.16 -11.20
C GLN A 12 2.06 15.47 -9.89
N PRO A 13 2.05 16.18 -8.75
CA PRO A 13 2.32 15.53 -7.48
C PRO A 13 1.25 14.47 -7.17
N SER A 14 1.69 13.34 -6.61
CA SER A 14 0.81 12.23 -6.22
C SER A 14 -0.13 12.56 -5.04
N MET A 15 0.12 13.66 -4.36
CA MET A 15 -0.67 14.14 -3.22
C MET A 15 -1.15 15.56 -3.49
N SER A 16 -2.32 15.93 -2.95
CA SER A 16 -2.77 17.33 -2.96
C SER A 16 -1.77 18.24 -2.23
N ASP A 17 -1.75 19.53 -2.57
CA ASP A 17 -0.88 20.50 -1.90
C ASP A 17 -1.08 20.52 -0.38
N LEU A 18 -2.33 20.40 0.06
CA LEU A 18 -2.68 20.32 1.48
C LEU A 18 -2.11 19.07 2.14
N SER A 19 -2.22 17.91 1.48
CA SER A 19 -1.65 16.65 1.95
C SER A 19 -0.13 16.69 2.00
N LEU A 20 0.52 17.29 0.99
CA LEU A 20 1.96 17.53 0.97
C LEU A 20 2.41 18.47 2.09
N GLU A 21 1.65 19.54 2.36
CA GLU A 21 1.95 20.47 3.46
C GLU A 21 1.81 19.81 4.82
N MET A 22 0.75 19.04 5.03
CA MET A 22 0.55 18.25 6.25
C MET A 22 1.67 17.23 6.45
N PHE A 23 2.07 16.53 5.39
CA PHE A 23 3.17 15.58 5.40
C PHE A 23 4.50 16.27 5.76
N ARG A 24 4.79 17.42 5.13
CA ARG A 24 5.97 18.24 5.43
C ARG A 24 5.99 18.70 6.88
N LYS A 25 4.87 19.19 7.41
CA LYS A 25 4.73 19.62 8.81
C LYS A 25 5.01 18.48 9.79
N ARG A 26 4.60 17.25 9.46
CA ARG A 26 4.88 16.05 10.29
C ARG A 26 6.35 15.66 10.28
N LEU A 27 7.01 15.70 9.12
CA LEU A 27 8.43 15.37 8.98
C LEU A 27 9.37 16.41 9.60
N THR A 28 8.93 17.67 9.70
CA THR A 28 9.75 18.76 10.24
C THR A 28 9.55 18.99 11.74
N LYS A 29 8.59 18.30 12.38
CA LYS A 29 8.46 18.35 13.84
C LYS A 29 9.66 17.68 14.46
N LYS A 30 10.54 18.52 15.10
CA LYS A 30 11.65 17.98 15.89
C LYS A 30 11.08 17.13 17.02
N PRO A 31 11.66 15.94 17.32
CA PRO A 31 11.36 15.26 18.56
C PRO A 31 11.60 16.20 19.73
N GLU A 32 10.71 16.26 20.70
CA GLU A 32 10.98 16.96 21.95
C GLU A 32 12.25 16.35 22.56
N GLU A 33 13.18 17.20 23.03
CA GLU A 33 14.43 16.75 23.64
C GLU A 33 14.11 15.76 24.77
N GLY A 34 14.62 14.52 24.64
CA GLY A 34 14.46 13.46 25.65
C GLY A 34 13.46 12.36 25.29
N THR A 35 12.74 12.44 24.17
CA THR A 35 11.93 11.34 23.68
C THR A 35 12.64 10.65 22.51
N HIS A 36 13.07 9.40 22.71
CA HIS A 36 13.51 8.52 21.62
C HIS A 36 12.31 8.01 20.78
N GLU A 37 11.24 8.78 20.75
CA GLU A 37 9.99 8.41 20.08
C GLU A 37 9.99 8.96 18.67
N ILE A 38 10.02 8.08 17.70
CA ILE A 38 9.73 8.42 16.31
C ILE A 38 8.22 8.55 16.18
N GLN A 39 7.75 9.73 15.78
CA GLN A 39 6.34 9.89 15.45
C GLN A 39 6.08 9.34 14.05
N PRO A 40 5.36 8.24 13.91
CA PRO A 40 4.97 7.71 12.61
C PRO A 40 4.02 8.67 11.92
N LEU A 41 3.90 8.53 10.60
CA LEU A 41 3.02 9.32 9.74
C LEU A 41 1.55 9.34 10.21
N SER A 42 1.11 8.33 10.95
CA SER A 42 -0.23 8.20 11.53
C SER A 42 -0.45 9.00 12.81
N GLY A 43 0.58 9.64 13.37
CA GLY A 43 0.49 10.34 14.67
C GLY A 43 0.50 9.40 15.89
N SER A 44 0.59 8.08 15.69
CA SER A 44 0.86 7.14 16.78
C SER A 44 2.34 7.23 17.20
N ARG A 45 2.64 6.95 18.45
CA ARG A 45 4.00 6.92 18.96
C ARG A 45 4.55 5.51 18.78
N ILE A 46 5.64 5.37 18.02
CA ILE A 46 6.40 4.13 18.04
C ILE A 46 7.20 4.13 19.34
N HIS A 47 6.95 3.13 20.18
CA HIS A 47 7.70 2.96 21.40
C HIS A 47 9.18 2.63 21.09
N GLY A 48 10.10 3.08 21.94
CA GLY A 48 11.52 2.96 21.72
C GLY A 48 12.01 1.51 21.46
N HIS A 49 11.25 0.49 21.91
CA HIS A 49 11.55 -0.91 21.64
C HIS A 49 11.38 -1.34 20.17
N LEU A 50 10.76 -0.50 19.33
CA LEU A 50 10.65 -0.71 17.88
C LEU A 50 11.67 0.09 17.05
N ASN A 51 12.62 0.80 17.67
CA ASN A 51 13.63 1.59 16.95
C ASN A 51 14.48 0.74 15.99
N PHE A 52 14.67 -0.56 16.29
CA PHE A 52 15.36 -1.49 15.41
C PHE A 52 14.76 -1.54 13.99
N ALA A 53 13.45 -1.35 13.86
CA ALA A 53 12.79 -1.36 12.55
C ALA A 53 13.32 -0.22 11.64
N ILE A 54 13.64 0.93 12.22
CA ILE A 54 14.19 2.08 11.51
C ILE A 54 15.66 1.86 11.17
N GLU A 55 16.44 1.34 12.12
CA GLU A 55 17.85 1.02 11.94
C GLU A 55 18.05 -0.02 10.83
N ARG A 56 17.10 -0.92 10.68
CA ARG A 56 17.04 -1.95 9.64
C ARG A 56 16.30 -1.53 8.37
N ASN A 57 15.93 -0.26 8.22
CA ASN A 57 15.14 0.22 7.07
C ASN A 57 13.84 -0.54 6.82
N TYR A 58 13.20 -1.03 7.89
CA TYR A 58 11.95 -1.82 7.81
C TYR A 58 12.08 -3.05 6.91
N ASP A 59 13.21 -3.74 6.96
CA ASP A 59 13.41 -4.97 6.22
C ASP A 59 12.48 -6.11 6.71
N PRO A 60 12.36 -7.23 5.98
CA PRO A 60 11.44 -8.32 6.37
C PRO A 60 11.74 -8.90 7.75
N GLU A 61 13.02 -8.97 8.14
CA GLU A 61 13.39 -9.49 9.47
C GLU A 61 12.91 -8.54 10.57
N ALA A 62 13.04 -7.23 10.38
CA ALA A 62 12.49 -6.26 11.31
C ALA A 62 10.96 -6.36 11.43
N GLN A 63 10.27 -6.66 10.33
CA GLN A 63 8.82 -6.90 10.36
C GLN A 63 8.49 -8.11 11.24
N ILE A 64 9.20 -9.23 11.09
CA ILE A 64 9.01 -10.43 11.92
C ILE A 64 9.32 -10.14 13.39
N MET A 65 10.45 -9.48 13.69
CA MET A 65 10.79 -9.09 15.07
C MET A 65 9.69 -8.22 15.69
N GLY A 66 9.11 -7.29 14.95
CA GLY A 66 7.98 -6.47 15.41
C GLY A 66 6.73 -7.30 15.69
N MET A 67 6.41 -8.25 14.83
CA MET A 67 5.28 -9.16 15.01
C MET A 67 5.46 -10.03 16.27
N GLU A 68 6.66 -10.57 16.49
CA GLU A 68 6.97 -11.36 17.69
C GLU A 68 6.79 -10.54 18.97
N LEU A 69 7.25 -9.28 18.99
CA LEU A 69 7.11 -8.38 20.15
C LEU A 69 5.65 -8.03 20.44
N GLU A 70 4.81 -7.90 19.41
CA GLU A 70 3.39 -7.55 19.53
C GLU A 70 2.49 -8.78 19.64
N GLY A 71 3.04 -10.01 19.56
CA GLY A 71 2.28 -11.26 19.62
C GLY A 71 1.40 -11.50 18.38
N ILE A 72 1.86 -11.09 17.20
CA ILE A 72 1.18 -11.26 15.93
C ILE A 72 1.75 -12.49 15.21
N ASP A 73 0.91 -13.48 14.95
CA ASP A 73 1.31 -14.72 14.28
C ASP A 73 1.43 -14.56 12.76
N ILE A 74 0.48 -13.87 12.14
CA ILE A 74 0.40 -13.67 10.69
C ILE A 74 0.03 -12.21 10.40
N ALA A 75 0.75 -11.58 9.48
CA ALA A 75 0.44 -10.25 8.98
C ALA A 75 0.09 -10.28 7.49
N VAL A 76 -1.00 -9.63 7.11
CA VAL A 76 -1.31 -9.33 5.70
C VAL A 76 -0.86 -7.90 5.42
N LEU A 77 0.12 -7.76 4.53
CA LEU A 77 0.75 -6.47 4.25
C LEU A 77 -0.01 -5.70 3.16
N PHE A 78 -0.12 -4.39 3.37
CA PHE A 78 -0.76 -3.43 2.48
C PHE A 78 0.22 -2.30 2.15
N PRO A 79 0.11 -1.64 0.98
CA PRO A 79 0.96 -0.51 0.67
C PRO A 79 0.62 0.72 1.53
N THR A 80 1.64 1.49 1.88
CA THR A 80 1.47 2.79 2.52
C THR A 80 1.33 3.90 1.48
N MET A 81 2.38 4.14 0.70
CA MET A 81 2.38 5.19 -0.32
C MET A 81 1.69 4.76 -1.62
N GLY A 82 1.64 3.47 -1.91
CA GLY A 82 0.96 2.90 -3.07
C GLY A 82 -0.52 3.26 -3.16
N LEU A 83 -1.16 3.52 -2.02
CA LEU A 83 -2.56 3.97 -1.95
C LEU A 83 -2.87 5.22 -2.79
N TYR A 84 -1.89 6.11 -2.94
CA TYR A 84 -2.07 7.36 -3.69
C TYR A 84 -1.99 7.17 -5.20
N PHE A 85 -1.27 6.16 -5.67
CA PHE A 85 -1.13 5.91 -7.11
C PHE A 85 -2.44 5.40 -7.71
N ILE A 86 -3.03 4.38 -7.10
CA ILE A 86 -4.25 3.76 -7.61
C ILE A 86 -5.51 4.60 -7.41
N ALA A 87 -5.44 5.66 -6.60
CA ALA A 87 -6.56 6.56 -6.32
C ALA A 87 -6.70 7.71 -7.32
N ARG A 88 -5.76 7.83 -8.26
CA ARG A 88 -5.66 8.98 -9.16
C ARG A 88 -6.47 8.77 -10.43
N ASP A 89 -7.35 9.72 -10.77
CA ASP A 89 -8.05 9.71 -12.05
C ASP A 89 -7.12 9.97 -13.24
N ASN A 90 -7.50 9.48 -14.39
CA ASN A 90 -6.88 9.73 -15.70
C ASN A 90 -5.39 9.29 -15.82
N MET A 91 -4.92 8.39 -14.97
CA MET A 91 -3.62 7.75 -15.19
C MET A 91 -3.71 6.81 -16.39
N ASP A 92 -2.64 6.76 -17.20
CA ASP A 92 -2.53 5.77 -18.27
C ASP A 92 -2.65 4.35 -17.69
N PRO A 93 -3.57 3.51 -18.18
CA PRO A 93 -3.80 2.17 -17.63
C PRO A 93 -2.56 1.27 -17.67
N ARG A 94 -1.67 1.44 -18.66
CA ARG A 94 -0.43 0.66 -18.75
C ARG A 94 0.61 1.12 -17.72
N LEU A 95 0.66 2.43 -17.45
CA LEU A 95 1.48 2.97 -16.36
C LEU A 95 0.97 2.46 -15.01
N SER A 96 -0.35 2.49 -14.80
CA SER A 96 -0.97 1.94 -13.60
C SER A 96 -0.62 0.46 -13.41
N LEU A 97 -0.72 -0.35 -14.47
CA LEU A 97 -0.35 -1.76 -14.44
C LEU A 97 1.14 -1.94 -14.07
N ALA A 98 2.03 -1.23 -14.74
CA ALA A 98 3.47 -1.35 -14.47
C ALA A 98 3.85 -1.00 -13.03
N ILE A 99 3.19 0.01 -12.44
CA ILE A 99 3.36 0.39 -11.03
C ILE A 99 2.87 -0.75 -10.12
N CYS A 100 1.70 -1.32 -10.41
CA CYS A 100 1.13 -2.41 -9.62
C CYS A 100 2.00 -3.67 -9.70
N GLU A 101 2.43 -4.08 -10.89
CA GLU A 101 3.32 -5.22 -11.10
C GLU A 101 4.64 -5.06 -10.34
N ALA A 102 5.28 -3.89 -10.44
CA ALA A 102 6.54 -3.61 -9.75
C ALA A 102 6.37 -3.70 -8.22
N TYR A 103 5.28 -3.12 -7.70
CA TYR A 103 4.98 -3.17 -6.26
C TYR A 103 4.67 -4.60 -5.80
N ASN A 104 3.81 -5.33 -6.52
CA ASN A 104 3.40 -6.68 -6.14
C ASN A 104 4.58 -7.66 -6.19
N ASN A 105 5.47 -7.54 -7.18
CA ASN A 105 6.67 -8.34 -7.26
C ASN A 105 7.63 -8.06 -6.09
N TRP A 106 7.86 -6.79 -5.76
CA TRP A 106 8.67 -6.41 -4.60
C TRP A 106 8.08 -6.94 -3.30
N LEU A 107 6.76 -6.82 -3.12
CA LEU A 107 6.10 -7.28 -1.89
C LEU A 107 6.10 -8.80 -1.77
N TYR A 108 5.96 -9.51 -2.89
CA TYR A 108 6.16 -10.95 -2.95
C TYR A 108 7.55 -11.33 -2.46
N GLU A 109 8.61 -10.72 -3.01
CA GLU A 109 10.00 -10.96 -2.59
C GLU A 109 10.19 -10.68 -1.09
N PHE A 110 9.60 -9.59 -0.60
CA PHE A 110 9.62 -9.26 0.82
C PHE A 110 8.99 -10.35 1.69
N CYS A 111 7.83 -10.87 1.30
CA CYS A 111 7.10 -11.91 2.02
C CYS A 111 7.81 -13.28 1.96
N GLN A 112 8.67 -13.52 0.96
CA GLN A 112 9.45 -14.77 0.86
C GLN A 112 10.45 -14.96 2.00
N HIS A 113 10.75 -13.91 2.79
CA HIS A 113 11.57 -14.04 4.00
C HIS A 113 10.92 -14.97 5.04
N SER A 114 9.61 -14.91 5.22
CA SER A 114 8.82 -15.79 6.06
C SER A 114 7.41 -15.98 5.48
N PRO A 115 7.25 -16.82 4.44
CA PRO A 115 6.00 -16.92 3.69
C PRO A 115 4.82 -17.48 4.49
N ASP A 116 5.08 -18.14 5.62
CA ASP A 116 4.04 -18.62 6.52
C ASP A 116 3.46 -17.49 7.39
N GLN A 117 4.25 -16.48 7.72
CA GLN A 117 3.87 -15.38 8.60
C GLN A 117 3.54 -14.09 7.83
N LEU A 118 4.24 -13.83 6.71
CA LEU A 118 4.04 -12.64 5.88
C LEU A 118 3.20 -12.99 4.67
N LYS A 119 2.03 -12.40 4.61
CA LYS A 119 1.09 -12.46 3.48
C LYS A 119 0.91 -11.05 2.91
N PHE A 120 0.33 -10.94 1.73
CA PHE A 120 0.05 -9.63 1.16
C PHE A 120 -1.27 -9.58 0.40
N ALA A 121 -1.81 -8.37 0.33
CA ALA A 121 -2.93 -8.01 -0.53
C ALA A 121 -2.39 -7.34 -1.80
N ALA A 122 -2.84 -7.83 -2.96
CA ALA A 122 -2.41 -7.31 -4.26
C ALA A 122 -2.88 -5.87 -4.50
N MET A 123 -2.01 -5.04 -5.02
CA MET A 123 -2.34 -3.71 -5.55
C MET A 123 -2.80 -3.85 -7.00
N LEU A 124 -3.97 -3.31 -7.35
CA LEU A 124 -4.60 -3.52 -8.65
C LEU A 124 -4.64 -2.22 -9.49
N PRO A 125 -4.42 -2.31 -10.82
CA PRO A 125 -4.49 -1.18 -11.75
C PRO A 125 -5.95 -0.80 -12.06
N LEU A 126 -6.60 -0.06 -11.16
CA LEU A 126 -8.04 0.26 -11.22
C LEU A 126 -8.44 1.18 -12.37
N HIS A 127 -7.50 1.62 -13.22
CA HIS A 127 -7.74 2.46 -14.38
C HIS A 127 -8.28 1.69 -15.59
N ASP A 128 -8.23 0.35 -15.53
CA ASP A 128 -8.87 -0.57 -16.49
C ASP A 128 -9.24 -1.87 -15.77
N VAL A 129 -10.53 -2.23 -15.83
CA VAL A 129 -11.04 -3.39 -15.09
C VAL A 129 -10.47 -4.72 -15.60
N ASN A 130 -10.16 -4.82 -16.90
CA ASN A 130 -9.60 -6.07 -17.45
C ASN A 130 -8.15 -6.25 -17.02
N LEU A 131 -7.36 -5.16 -16.97
CA LEU A 131 -6.01 -5.18 -16.43
C LEU A 131 -6.02 -5.49 -14.94
N ALA A 132 -6.99 -4.96 -14.19
CA ALA A 132 -7.15 -5.27 -12.76
C ALA A 132 -7.45 -6.76 -12.53
N CYS A 133 -8.34 -7.35 -13.32
CA CYS A 133 -8.63 -8.79 -13.28
C CYS A 133 -7.38 -9.63 -13.62
N ALA A 134 -6.66 -9.28 -14.69
CA ALA A 134 -5.47 -10.02 -15.11
C ALA A 134 -4.38 -9.99 -14.02
N GLU A 135 -4.13 -8.82 -13.43
CA GLU A 135 -3.14 -8.66 -12.36
C GLU A 135 -3.57 -9.39 -11.07
N LEU A 136 -4.86 -9.39 -10.73
CA LEU A 136 -5.37 -10.18 -9.61
C LEU A 136 -5.10 -11.68 -9.80
N VAL A 137 -5.43 -12.22 -10.99
CA VAL A 137 -5.17 -13.62 -11.34
C VAL A 137 -3.69 -13.95 -11.21
N ARG A 138 -2.81 -13.09 -11.74
CA ARG A 138 -1.36 -13.27 -11.64
C ARG A 138 -0.89 -13.28 -10.19
N CYS A 139 -1.32 -12.29 -9.40
CA CYS A 139 -0.90 -12.17 -8.01
C CYS A 139 -1.34 -13.36 -7.15
N VAL A 140 -2.57 -13.85 -7.34
CA VAL A 140 -3.08 -14.99 -6.58
C VAL A 140 -2.39 -16.27 -7.00
N ASN A 141 -2.34 -16.58 -8.30
CA ASN A 141 -1.88 -17.88 -8.79
C ASN A 141 -0.35 -18.01 -8.83
N GLU A 142 0.38 -16.94 -9.09
CA GLU A 142 1.83 -16.99 -9.27
C GLU A 142 2.60 -16.47 -8.05
N LEU A 143 2.04 -15.46 -7.34
CA LEU A 143 2.71 -14.81 -6.22
C LEU A 143 2.12 -15.16 -4.84
N GLY A 144 0.95 -15.83 -4.80
CA GLY A 144 0.34 -16.27 -3.55
C GLY A 144 -0.30 -15.12 -2.75
N ALA A 145 -0.76 -14.06 -3.42
CA ALA A 145 -1.55 -13.01 -2.75
C ALA A 145 -2.82 -13.61 -2.14
N VAL A 146 -3.14 -13.21 -0.91
CA VAL A 146 -4.30 -13.72 -0.16
C VAL A 146 -5.57 -12.89 -0.36
N GLY A 147 -5.49 -11.87 -1.17
CA GLY A 147 -6.58 -10.96 -1.51
C GLY A 147 -6.06 -9.77 -2.29
N SER A 148 -6.92 -8.78 -2.46
CA SER A 148 -6.52 -7.48 -2.99
C SER A 148 -7.01 -6.35 -2.10
N PHE A 149 -6.49 -5.15 -2.36
CA PHE A 149 -7.06 -3.97 -1.77
C PHE A 149 -7.39 -2.94 -2.84
N VAL A 150 -8.44 -2.18 -2.59
CA VAL A 150 -8.90 -1.08 -3.42
C VAL A 150 -9.19 0.15 -2.57
N ARG A 151 -9.28 1.32 -3.21
CA ARG A 151 -9.70 2.55 -2.54
C ARG A 151 -11.22 2.69 -2.62
N PRO A 152 -11.88 3.25 -1.59
CA PRO A 152 -13.34 3.46 -1.62
C PRO A 152 -13.79 4.57 -2.56
N ASN A 153 -12.88 5.46 -2.98
CA ASN A 153 -13.18 6.55 -3.89
C ASN A 153 -13.53 6.05 -5.31
N MET A 154 -14.26 6.86 -6.04
CA MET A 154 -14.53 6.68 -7.46
C MET A 154 -13.24 6.76 -8.27
N ILE A 155 -13.08 5.93 -9.28
CA ILE A 155 -11.95 5.95 -10.22
C ILE A 155 -12.48 6.17 -11.63
N ASN A 156 -11.98 7.18 -12.32
CA ASN A 156 -12.37 7.55 -13.69
C ASN A 156 -13.89 7.64 -13.89
N GLY A 157 -14.63 8.14 -12.91
CA GLY A 157 -16.08 8.26 -12.97
C GLY A 157 -16.85 6.98 -12.62
N HIS A 158 -16.19 5.88 -12.30
CA HIS A 158 -16.81 4.61 -11.93
C HIS A 158 -16.93 4.45 -10.41
N PHE A 159 -18.15 4.53 -9.90
CA PHE A 159 -18.46 4.17 -8.51
C PHE A 159 -18.42 2.65 -8.31
N TRP A 160 -18.08 2.18 -7.12
CA TRP A 160 -17.99 0.76 -6.80
C TRP A 160 -19.31 -0.01 -6.99
N HIS A 161 -20.44 0.64 -6.94
CA HIS A 161 -21.75 0.03 -7.21
C HIS A 161 -22.11 -0.03 -8.70
N SER A 162 -21.26 0.45 -9.60
CA SER A 162 -21.50 0.37 -11.05
C SER A 162 -21.17 -1.01 -11.60
N ASN A 163 -21.90 -1.44 -12.64
CA ASN A 163 -21.66 -2.70 -13.32
C ASN A 163 -20.25 -2.80 -13.98
N TYR A 164 -19.53 -1.68 -14.07
CA TYR A 164 -18.17 -1.65 -14.57
C TYR A 164 -17.24 -2.58 -13.79
N TRP A 165 -17.48 -2.71 -12.47
CA TRP A 165 -16.64 -3.51 -11.58
C TRP A 165 -17.09 -4.98 -11.45
N ASN A 166 -18.22 -5.38 -12.06
CA ASN A 166 -18.71 -6.75 -11.99
C ASN A 166 -17.64 -7.80 -12.36
N PRO A 167 -16.86 -7.64 -13.46
CA PRO A 167 -15.81 -8.61 -13.77
C PRO A 167 -14.78 -8.78 -12.65
N LEU A 168 -14.44 -7.70 -11.95
CA LEU A 168 -13.49 -7.75 -10.85
C LEU A 168 -14.09 -8.45 -9.61
N PHE A 169 -15.36 -8.22 -9.31
CA PHE A 169 -16.05 -8.94 -8.23
C PHE A 169 -16.18 -10.43 -8.54
N GLU A 170 -16.55 -10.78 -9.77
CA GLU A 170 -16.62 -12.17 -10.24
C GLU A 170 -15.26 -12.87 -10.13
N MET A 171 -14.19 -12.18 -10.53
CA MET A 171 -12.84 -12.72 -10.42
C MET A 171 -12.41 -13.00 -8.97
N HIS A 172 -12.78 -12.14 -8.01
CA HIS A 172 -12.54 -12.41 -6.59
C HIS A 172 -13.29 -13.64 -6.08
N GLN A 173 -14.53 -13.82 -6.54
CA GLN A 173 -15.33 -15.01 -6.21
C GLN A 173 -14.70 -16.28 -6.80
N ASP A 174 -14.30 -16.24 -8.07
CA ASP A 174 -13.71 -17.40 -8.76
C ASP A 174 -12.37 -17.84 -8.16
N LEU A 175 -11.59 -16.87 -7.65
CA LEU A 175 -10.31 -17.12 -7.00
C LEU A 175 -10.43 -17.40 -5.49
N ASP A 176 -11.62 -17.28 -4.92
CA ASP A 176 -11.90 -17.42 -3.47
C ASP A 176 -10.99 -16.52 -2.60
N VAL A 177 -10.83 -15.26 -3.00
CA VAL A 177 -10.01 -14.27 -2.29
C VAL A 177 -10.80 -13.02 -1.94
N SER A 178 -10.43 -12.37 -0.83
CA SER A 178 -11.10 -11.17 -0.34
C SER A 178 -10.69 -9.91 -1.08
N MET A 179 -11.64 -8.97 -1.25
CA MET A 179 -11.37 -7.59 -1.64
C MET A 179 -11.47 -6.69 -0.40
N GLY A 180 -10.38 -6.03 -0.04
CA GLY A 180 -10.33 -5.08 1.05
C GLY A 180 -10.50 -3.64 0.57
N PHE A 181 -11.39 -2.88 1.19
CA PHE A 181 -11.50 -1.43 0.97
C PHE A 181 -10.61 -0.71 1.98
N HIS A 182 -9.56 -0.08 1.50
CA HIS A 182 -8.59 0.62 2.35
C HIS A 182 -8.77 2.13 2.21
N GLU A 183 -9.19 2.76 3.30
CA GLU A 183 -9.27 4.21 3.36
C GLU A 183 -7.88 4.85 3.40
N GLY A 184 -7.75 6.02 2.79
CA GLY A 184 -6.54 6.84 2.85
C GLY A 184 -6.89 8.31 2.79
N THR A 185 -6.08 9.13 3.44
CA THR A 185 -6.28 10.59 3.46
C THR A 185 -5.93 11.19 2.10
N GLY A 186 -6.80 12.06 1.58
CA GLY A 186 -6.47 12.96 0.47
C GLY A 186 -6.80 12.43 -0.93
N ALA A 187 -7.82 11.60 -1.07
CA ALA A 187 -8.47 11.35 -2.35
C ALA A 187 -9.67 12.31 -2.52
#